data_9f5c337a07ab3495298062fc967543da
#
_entry.id   9f5c337a07ab3495298062fc967543da
#
_cell.length_a   1.000
_cell.length_b   1.000
_cell.length_c   1.000
_cell.angle_alpha   90.00
_cell.angle_beta   90.00
_cell.angle_gamma   90.00
#
_symmetry.space_group_name_H-M   'P 1'
#
loop_
_entity.id
_entity.type
_entity.pdbx_description
1 polymer ?
#
loop_
_entity_poly.entity_id
_entity_poly.type
_entity_poly.pdbx_seq_one_letter_code
_entity_poly.pdbx_strand_id
1 'polypeptide(L)'
;MHWPRTPVESLSGFQPGFCPRRQCSQHLRSKPGYRFRRLGFYSTSRRWRIPRFVCLTCRGSFSRQSFAVSYYRKRPELLLPVAAGLVAGSAHRQLARTLGCAPSTVTRIASRLGRHAILLLALARDDLLGKVEESFVLDHFETFEITQDYPFGVATLVGARSWYVYDLDPAPHGRTGRMSHGQKDRLRERPQRPRRGGYLGSSRRVFERVLALAPASGNAVVRGDGHAAYDRAAAEQHRLSRDGMPQLVLERYPNPARGSKGSPRSAEARLRDARLFPVDLLHKILRHSLAHQRRETIAFGRRLNAILERLFHAAVWRNFVKRRSERFSRSGTPAMRLGLARDRWDWQRVLARRIFPGRTPTPPTWALLYRRLWTTPLYPTNSTHALSRAF
;
A
#
# COMPACT_ATOMS: atom_id res chain seq x y z
N MET A 1 1.95 -18.27 -0.55
CA MET A 1 0.89 -17.65 -1.40
C MET A 1 0.84 -18.29 -2.78
N HIS A 2 -0.17 -19.09 -3.09
CA HIS A 2 -0.37 -19.64 -4.43
C HIS A 2 -1.06 -18.63 -5.34
N TRP A 3 -0.28 -17.74 -5.96
CA TRP A 3 -0.79 -16.80 -6.95
C TRP A 3 -0.74 -17.44 -8.34
N PRO A 4 -1.84 -17.48 -9.10
CA PRO A 4 -1.86 -18.14 -10.42
C PRO A 4 -0.86 -17.50 -11.37
N ARG A 5 -0.10 -18.34 -12.06
CA ARG A 5 0.92 -17.91 -13.05
C ARG A 5 0.32 -17.37 -14.34
N THR A 6 -0.88 -17.82 -14.68
CA THR A 6 -1.56 -17.47 -15.94
C THR A 6 -2.63 -16.42 -15.71
N PRO A 7 -2.75 -15.42 -16.58
CA PRO A 7 -3.95 -14.61 -16.66
C PRO A 7 -5.17 -15.52 -16.80
N VAL A 8 -6.28 -15.13 -16.19
CA VAL A 8 -7.55 -15.90 -16.22
C VAL A 8 -8.13 -15.92 -17.64
N GLU A 9 -7.38 -16.34 -18.65
CA GLU A 9 -7.72 -16.26 -20.06
C GLU A 9 -8.26 -17.54 -20.69
N SER A 10 -8.10 -18.70 -20.06
CA SER A 10 -8.80 -19.89 -20.60
C SER A 10 -10.30 -19.76 -20.33
N LEU A 11 -11.04 -19.39 -21.36
CA LEU A 11 -12.47 -19.08 -21.30
C LEU A 11 -13.36 -20.29 -20.96
N SER A 12 -12.87 -21.50 -21.20
CA SER A 12 -13.64 -22.76 -21.07
C SER A 12 -13.60 -23.41 -19.70
N GLY A 13 -12.55 -23.21 -18.90
CA GLY A 13 -12.29 -23.95 -17.66
C GLY A 13 -12.56 -23.18 -16.34
N PHE A 14 -13.01 -21.91 -16.38
CA PHE A 14 -13.20 -21.15 -15.14
C PHE A 14 -14.34 -21.72 -14.30
N GLN A 15 -14.02 -22.08 -13.06
CA GLN A 15 -14.99 -22.46 -12.02
C GLN A 15 -14.85 -21.49 -10.84
N PRO A 16 -15.95 -20.89 -10.37
CA PRO A 16 -15.93 -20.03 -9.19
C PRO A 16 -15.73 -20.87 -7.93
N GLY A 17 -14.74 -20.51 -7.10
CA GLY A 17 -14.49 -21.18 -5.82
C GLY A 17 -15.38 -20.70 -4.66
N PHE A 18 -16.15 -19.62 -4.85
CA PHE A 18 -17.02 -19.01 -3.84
C PHE A 18 -18.01 -18.02 -4.49
N CYS A 19 -19.02 -17.61 -3.72
CA CYS A 19 -19.97 -16.59 -4.17
C CYS A 19 -19.32 -15.17 -4.08
N PRO A 20 -19.34 -14.36 -5.14
CA PRO A 20 -18.78 -13.01 -5.09
C PRO A 20 -19.65 -12.01 -4.32
N ARG A 21 -20.88 -12.39 -3.93
CA ARG A 21 -21.79 -11.55 -3.16
C ARG A 21 -21.43 -11.59 -1.67
N ARG A 22 -21.03 -10.44 -1.10
CA ARG A 22 -20.56 -10.32 0.28
C ARG A 22 -21.56 -10.82 1.33
N GLN A 23 -22.86 -10.67 1.06
CA GLN A 23 -23.93 -11.06 1.98
C GLN A 23 -24.27 -12.57 1.95
N CYS A 24 -23.68 -13.31 1.01
CA CYS A 24 -23.91 -14.75 0.89
C CYS A 24 -23.02 -15.52 1.88
N SER A 25 -23.59 -16.49 2.61
CA SER A 25 -22.81 -17.38 3.48
C SER A 25 -21.67 -18.11 2.76
N GLN A 26 -21.80 -18.35 1.45
CA GLN A 26 -20.76 -18.95 0.62
C GLN A 26 -19.67 -17.96 0.18
N HIS A 27 -19.72 -16.70 0.63
CA HIS A 27 -18.68 -15.72 0.32
C HIS A 27 -17.40 -15.99 1.12
N LEU A 28 -17.54 -16.29 2.43
CA LEU A 28 -16.38 -16.51 3.32
C LEU A 28 -15.84 -17.94 3.24
N ARG A 29 -16.68 -18.91 2.91
CA ARG A 29 -16.27 -20.31 2.84
C ARG A 29 -15.32 -20.54 1.67
N SER A 30 -14.17 -21.15 1.96
CA SER A 30 -13.26 -21.72 0.97
C SER A 30 -13.54 -23.19 0.91
N LYS A 31 -14.00 -23.74 -0.21
CA LYS A 31 -14.24 -24.96 -0.26
C LYS A 31 -14.44 -26.08 -0.87
N PRO A 32 -14.08 -27.16 -0.83
CA PRO A 32 -14.86 -28.20 -1.50
C PRO A 32 -16.31 -28.05 -1.06
N GLY A 33 -17.22 -27.94 -2.01
CA GLY A 33 -18.65 -27.83 -1.72
C GLY A 33 -19.36 -26.53 -2.08
N TYR A 34 -18.66 -25.51 -2.66
CA TYR A 34 -19.40 -24.38 -3.21
C TYR A 34 -20.28 -24.82 -4.38
N ARG A 35 -21.61 -24.70 -4.21
CA ARG A 35 -22.60 -25.15 -5.18
C ARG A 35 -23.07 -23.98 -6.05
N PHE A 36 -22.84 -24.09 -7.34
CA PHE A 36 -23.27 -23.14 -8.36
C PHE A 36 -23.79 -23.89 -9.60
N ARG A 37 -24.58 -23.18 -10.40
CA ARG A 37 -25.00 -23.66 -11.73
C ARG A 37 -24.52 -22.69 -12.81
N ARG A 38 -24.05 -23.22 -13.93
CA ARG A 38 -23.73 -22.42 -15.12
C ARG A 38 -25.02 -21.95 -15.80
N LEU A 39 -25.08 -20.67 -16.15
CA LEU A 39 -26.23 -20.04 -16.85
C LEU A 39 -25.90 -19.75 -18.32
N GLY A 40 -24.93 -20.44 -18.93
CA GLY A 40 -24.48 -20.14 -20.28
C GLY A 40 -23.49 -18.97 -20.34
N PHE A 41 -23.58 -18.16 -21.38
CA PHE A 41 -22.65 -17.09 -21.68
C PHE A 41 -23.40 -15.82 -22.05
N TYR A 42 -22.71 -14.68 -21.97
CA TYR A 42 -23.10 -13.44 -22.61
C TYR A 42 -21.90 -12.80 -23.30
N SER A 43 -22.15 -11.94 -24.26
CA SER A 43 -21.14 -11.20 -24.99
C SER A 43 -21.23 -9.72 -24.68
N THR A 44 -20.11 -9.02 -24.76
CA THR A 44 -20.03 -7.56 -24.72
C THR A 44 -19.37 -7.09 -26.04
N SER A 45 -19.47 -5.80 -26.35
CA SER A 45 -18.83 -5.23 -27.56
C SER A 45 -17.29 -5.47 -27.59
N ARG A 46 -16.68 -5.85 -26.50
CA ARG A 46 -15.22 -6.06 -26.39
C ARG A 46 -14.80 -7.46 -25.94
N ARG A 47 -15.74 -8.29 -25.50
CA ARG A 47 -15.45 -9.62 -24.97
C ARG A 47 -16.56 -10.60 -25.35
N TRP A 48 -16.17 -11.64 -26.06
CA TRP A 48 -17.06 -12.70 -26.50
C TRP A 48 -17.14 -13.82 -25.46
N ARG A 49 -18.33 -14.37 -25.25
CA ARG A 49 -18.59 -15.60 -24.46
C ARG A 49 -18.07 -15.54 -23.01
N ILE A 50 -18.58 -14.58 -22.25
CA ILE A 50 -18.29 -14.49 -20.81
C ILE A 50 -19.21 -15.47 -20.07
N PRO A 51 -18.67 -16.46 -19.31
CA PRO A 51 -19.51 -17.42 -18.61
C PRO A 51 -20.24 -16.78 -17.43
N ARG A 52 -21.51 -17.13 -17.31
CA ARG A 52 -22.42 -16.74 -16.22
C ARG A 52 -22.72 -17.90 -15.31
N PHE A 53 -22.96 -17.58 -14.07
CA PHE A 53 -23.23 -18.53 -12.98
C PHE A 53 -24.34 -18.01 -12.08
N VAL A 54 -25.01 -18.94 -11.39
CA VAL A 54 -25.89 -18.64 -10.27
C VAL A 54 -25.41 -19.39 -9.02
N CYS A 55 -25.35 -18.70 -7.92
CA CYS A 55 -25.11 -19.33 -6.62
C CYS A 55 -26.35 -20.07 -6.16
N LEU A 56 -26.25 -21.36 -5.83
CA LEU A 56 -27.40 -22.14 -5.40
C LEU A 56 -27.88 -21.80 -3.99
N THR A 57 -27.04 -21.14 -3.18
CA THR A 57 -27.39 -20.70 -1.82
C THR A 57 -28.19 -19.39 -1.83
N CYS A 58 -27.66 -18.31 -2.43
CA CYS A 58 -28.31 -17.00 -2.41
C CYS A 58 -29.10 -16.69 -3.69
N ARG A 59 -29.15 -17.61 -4.64
CA ARG A 59 -29.80 -17.49 -5.97
C ARG A 59 -29.32 -16.31 -6.81
N GLY A 60 -28.26 -15.65 -6.38
CA GLY A 60 -27.67 -14.52 -7.07
C GLY A 60 -26.85 -14.92 -8.30
N SER A 61 -27.13 -14.29 -9.45
CA SER A 61 -26.33 -14.46 -10.64
C SER A 61 -25.06 -13.59 -10.62
N PHE A 62 -24.00 -14.08 -11.23
CA PHE A 62 -22.73 -13.40 -11.42
C PHE A 62 -22.00 -13.97 -12.64
N SER A 63 -20.90 -13.36 -13.01
CA SER A 63 -20.10 -13.84 -14.14
C SER A 63 -18.63 -13.98 -13.74
N ARG A 64 -17.83 -14.60 -14.61
CA ARG A 64 -16.38 -14.62 -14.47
C ARG A 64 -15.79 -13.22 -14.27
N GLN A 65 -16.34 -12.20 -14.92
CA GLN A 65 -15.87 -10.82 -14.74
C GLN A 65 -15.95 -10.33 -13.30
N SER A 66 -16.87 -10.86 -12.48
CA SER A 66 -16.94 -10.52 -11.07
C SER A 66 -15.64 -10.80 -10.31
N PHE A 67 -14.79 -11.70 -10.83
CA PHE A 67 -13.50 -12.09 -10.27
C PHE A 67 -12.31 -11.39 -10.92
N ALA A 68 -12.53 -10.49 -11.87
CA ALA A 68 -11.47 -9.74 -12.54
C ALA A 68 -11.30 -8.34 -11.92
N VAL A 69 -10.06 -7.85 -11.84
CA VAL A 69 -9.78 -6.45 -11.43
C VAL A 69 -10.47 -5.45 -12.36
N SER A 70 -10.72 -5.86 -13.61
CA SER A 70 -11.44 -5.06 -14.61
C SER A 70 -12.96 -5.04 -14.46
N TYR A 71 -13.54 -5.66 -13.41
CA TYR A 71 -14.98 -5.70 -13.17
C TYR A 71 -15.64 -4.32 -13.25
N TYR A 72 -16.74 -4.19 -13.99
CA TYR A 72 -17.43 -2.93 -14.30
C TYR A 72 -16.59 -1.84 -14.98
N ARG A 73 -15.50 -2.20 -15.67
CA ARG A 73 -14.71 -1.22 -16.42
C ARG A 73 -15.09 -1.24 -17.89
N LYS A 74 -15.41 -0.05 -18.43
CA LYS A 74 -15.69 0.11 -19.88
C LYS A 74 -14.41 -0.02 -20.72
N ARG A 75 -13.25 0.38 -20.18
CA ARG A 75 -11.94 0.35 -20.83
C ARG A 75 -10.93 -0.46 -20.00
N PRO A 76 -11.07 -1.80 -19.96
CA PRO A 76 -10.19 -2.68 -19.17
C PRO A 76 -8.73 -2.68 -19.66
N GLU A 77 -8.50 -2.41 -20.94
CA GLU A 77 -7.19 -2.33 -21.58
C GLU A 77 -6.30 -1.24 -20.97
N LEU A 78 -6.87 -0.24 -20.32
CA LEU A 78 -6.11 0.83 -19.68
C LEU A 78 -5.51 0.45 -18.33
N LEU A 79 -5.89 -0.70 -17.74
CA LEU A 79 -5.40 -1.09 -16.42
C LEU A 79 -3.88 -1.28 -16.39
N LEU A 80 -3.34 -2.04 -17.33
CA LEU A 80 -1.91 -2.34 -17.41
C LEU A 80 -1.06 -1.08 -17.68
N PRO A 81 -1.33 -0.29 -18.74
CA PRO A 81 -0.53 0.89 -19.03
C PRO A 81 -0.64 1.96 -17.93
N VAL A 82 -1.78 2.10 -17.26
CA VAL A 82 -1.91 3.01 -16.13
C VAL A 82 -1.12 2.48 -14.93
N ALA A 83 -1.16 1.17 -14.62
CA ALA A 83 -0.41 0.59 -13.53
C ALA A 83 1.10 0.82 -13.69
N ALA A 84 1.64 0.57 -14.88
CA ALA A 84 3.04 0.80 -15.20
C ALA A 84 3.42 2.29 -15.18
N GLY A 85 2.61 3.13 -15.82
CA GLY A 85 2.90 4.57 -15.94
C GLY A 85 2.87 5.32 -14.60
N LEU A 86 2.04 4.90 -13.65
CA LEU A 86 2.00 5.51 -12.31
C LEU A 86 3.33 5.38 -11.55
N VAL A 87 4.04 4.28 -11.71
CA VAL A 87 5.35 4.04 -11.07
C VAL A 87 6.53 4.39 -11.97
N ALA A 88 6.26 4.84 -13.19
CA ALA A 88 7.24 5.41 -14.11
C ALA A 88 7.31 6.95 -14.04
N GLY A 89 6.76 7.54 -12.99
CA GLY A 89 6.82 8.99 -12.77
C GLY A 89 5.82 9.82 -13.57
N SER A 90 4.82 9.21 -14.20
CA SER A 90 3.82 9.92 -14.99
C SER A 90 2.66 10.44 -14.12
N ALA A 91 2.30 11.70 -14.32
CA ALA A 91 1.11 12.29 -13.72
C ALA A 91 -0.17 11.82 -14.44
N HIS A 92 -1.33 11.88 -13.74
CA HIS A 92 -2.60 11.40 -14.29
C HIS A 92 -2.98 12.09 -15.62
N ARG A 93 -2.72 13.41 -15.75
CA ARG A 93 -3.01 14.14 -16.99
C ARG A 93 -2.07 13.75 -18.13
N GLN A 94 -0.82 13.41 -17.84
CA GLN A 94 0.13 12.91 -18.83
C GLN A 94 -0.33 11.55 -19.35
N LEU A 95 -0.61 10.60 -18.44
CA LEU A 95 -1.16 9.29 -18.81
C LEU A 95 -2.45 9.41 -19.61
N ALA A 96 -3.35 10.34 -19.24
CA ALA A 96 -4.59 10.55 -19.95
C ALA A 96 -4.36 10.98 -21.41
N ARG A 97 -3.41 11.89 -21.66
CA ARG A 97 -3.03 12.32 -23.00
C ARG A 97 -2.42 11.16 -23.82
N THR A 98 -1.45 10.47 -23.23
CA THR A 98 -0.77 9.34 -23.88
C THR A 98 -1.73 8.20 -24.23
N LEU A 99 -2.73 7.94 -23.39
CA LEU A 99 -3.67 6.82 -23.54
C LEU A 99 -4.99 7.21 -24.21
N GLY A 100 -5.13 8.43 -24.69
CA GLY A 100 -6.36 8.89 -25.37
C GLY A 100 -7.61 8.74 -24.48
N CYS A 101 -7.55 9.20 -23.23
CA CYS A 101 -8.68 9.11 -22.30
C CYS A 101 -8.79 10.32 -21.36
N ALA A 102 -9.95 10.47 -20.71
CA ALA A 102 -10.13 11.55 -19.75
C ALA A 102 -9.25 11.36 -18.49
N PRO A 103 -8.71 12.44 -17.89
CA PRO A 103 -7.95 12.38 -16.65
C PRO A 103 -8.72 11.72 -15.49
N SER A 104 -10.03 11.87 -15.43
CA SER A 104 -10.91 11.20 -14.46
C SER A 104 -10.91 9.68 -14.61
N THR A 105 -10.74 9.17 -15.84
CA THR A 105 -10.60 7.74 -16.11
C THR A 105 -9.32 7.20 -15.48
N VAL A 106 -8.19 7.88 -15.68
CA VAL A 106 -6.91 7.52 -15.05
C VAL A 106 -7.02 7.58 -13.53
N THR A 107 -7.63 8.64 -12.98
CA THR A 107 -7.82 8.79 -11.52
C THR A 107 -8.64 7.64 -10.92
N ARG A 108 -9.73 7.22 -11.59
CA ARG A 108 -10.55 6.09 -11.14
C ARG A 108 -9.81 4.75 -11.26
N ILE A 109 -8.96 4.58 -12.28
CA ILE A 109 -8.11 3.40 -12.42
C ILE A 109 -7.04 3.41 -11.31
N ALA A 110 -6.34 4.52 -11.10
CA ALA A 110 -5.33 4.65 -10.05
C ALA A 110 -5.88 4.32 -8.66
N SER A 111 -7.09 4.79 -8.34
CA SER A 111 -7.77 4.46 -7.10
C SER A 111 -8.11 2.96 -6.98
N ARG A 112 -8.56 2.32 -8.05
CA ARG A 112 -8.82 0.88 -8.07
C ARG A 112 -7.54 0.08 -7.88
N LEU A 113 -6.46 0.46 -8.56
CA LEU A 113 -5.14 -0.18 -8.44
C LEU A 113 -4.59 -0.05 -7.02
N GLY A 114 -4.70 1.12 -6.42
CA GLY A 114 -4.28 1.36 -5.03
C GLY A 114 -5.04 0.50 -4.03
N ARG A 115 -6.37 0.41 -4.16
CA ARG A 115 -7.18 -0.44 -3.29
C ARG A 115 -6.91 -1.93 -3.51
N HIS A 116 -6.68 -2.35 -4.75
CA HIS A 116 -6.23 -3.70 -5.04
C HIS A 116 -4.87 -3.99 -4.38
N ALA A 117 -3.95 -3.03 -4.42
CA ALA A 117 -2.64 -3.13 -3.78
C ALA A 117 -2.75 -3.26 -2.25
N ILE A 118 -3.65 -2.50 -1.60
CA ILE A 118 -3.90 -2.65 -0.15
C ILE A 118 -4.29 -4.09 0.19
N LEU A 119 -5.24 -4.67 -0.55
CA LEU A 119 -5.68 -6.05 -0.30
C LEU A 119 -4.60 -7.08 -0.65
N LEU A 120 -3.81 -6.86 -1.70
CA LEU A 120 -2.71 -7.74 -2.06
C LEU A 120 -1.63 -7.78 -0.97
N LEU A 121 -1.25 -6.61 -0.44
CA LEU A 121 -0.30 -6.52 0.67
C LEU A 121 -0.89 -7.09 1.97
N ALA A 122 -2.19 -6.95 2.20
CA ALA A 122 -2.85 -7.55 3.35
C ALA A 122 -2.81 -9.09 3.30
N LEU A 123 -3.02 -9.70 2.12
CA LEU A 123 -2.85 -11.14 1.94
C LEU A 123 -1.40 -11.58 2.12
N ALA A 124 -0.45 -10.83 1.55
CA ALA A 124 0.97 -11.13 1.72
C ALA A 124 1.41 -11.02 3.19
N ARG A 125 0.85 -10.04 3.93
CA ARG A 125 1.08 -9.89 5.36
C ARG A 125 0.52 -11.07 6.16
N ASP A 126 -0.66 -11.56 5.81
CA ASP A 126 -1.28 -12.72 6.47
C ASP A 126 -0.38 -13.97 6.36
N ASP A 127 0.24 -14.19 5.21
CA ASP A 127 1.22 -15.27 5.01
C ASP A 127 2.52 -15.10 5.86
N LEU A 128 2.82 -13.88 6.30
CA LEU A 128 4.04 -13.52 7.05
C LEU A 128 3.83 -13.43 8.57
N LEU A 129 2.59 -13.53 9.06
CA LEU A 129 2.31 -13.45 10.50
C LEU A 129 3.10 -14.50 11.28
N GLY A 130 3.83 -14.07 12.31
CA GLY A 130 4.65 -14.91 13.16
C GLY A 130 5.89 -15.51 12.51
N LYS A 131 6.33 -15.03 11.32
CA LYS A 131 7.39 -15.69 10.52
C LYS A 131 8.54 -14.77 10.12
N VAL A 132 8.49 -13.50 10.46
CA VAL A 132 9.51 -12.54 10.02
C VAL A 132 10.64 -12.46 11.04
N GLU A 133 11.80 -12.99 10.67
CA GLU A 133 13.01 -13.04 11.51
C GLU A 133 14.01 -11.92 11.24
N GLU A 134 13.77 -11.08 10.20
CA GLU A 134 14.67 -9.97 9.92
C GLU A 134 14.31 -8.73 10.75
N SER A 135 15.32 -7.90 11.04
CA SER A 135 15.09 -6.58 11.61
C SER A 135 14.30 -5.70 10.63
N PHE A 136 13.52 -4.79 11.19
CA PHE A 136 12.77 -3.79 10.44
C PHE A 136 13.49 -2.44 10.48
N VAL A 137 13.24 -1.61 9.47
CA VAL A 137 13.70 -0.22 9.42
C VAL A 137 12.48 0.67 9.25
N LEU A 138 12.30 1.62 10.16
CA LEU A 138 11.17 2.53 10.22
C LEU A 138 11.62 3.98 10.05
N ASP A 139 10.97 4.69 9.14
CA ASP A 139 11.08 6.15 9.05
C ASP A 139 9.75 6.72 8.50
N HIS A 140 9.50 8.01 8.72
CA HIS A 140 8.33 8.70 8.18
C HIS A 140 8.66 9.41 6.86
N PHE A 141 8.00 8.97 5.79
CA PHE A 141 8.06 9.64 4.50
C PHE A 141 7.19 10.90 4.52
N GLU A 142 7.82 12.07 4.49
CA GLU A 142 7.12 13.35 4.51
C GLU A 142 6.46 13.68 3.18
N THR A 143 5.21 14.07 3.22
CA THR A 143 4.42 14.53 2.08
C THR A 143 3.38 15.55 2.51
N PHE A 144 2.47 15.95 1.65
CA PHE A 144 1.42 16.91 1.97
C PHE A 144 0.15 16.66 1.15
N GLU A 145 -0.95 17.16 1.66
CA GLU A 145 -2.26 17.15 1.02
C GLU A 145 -2.58 18.58 0.52
N ILE A 146 -2.81 18.73 -0.78
CA ILE A 146 -3.05 20.01 -1.49
C ILE A 146 -1.86 20.95 -1.47
N THR A 147 -1.41 21.38 -0.29
CA THR A 147 -0.31 22.34 -0.11
C THR A 147 0.61 21.88 1.03
N GLN A 148 1.81 22.45 1.08
CA GLN A 148 2.76 22.22 2.17
C GLN A 148 2.24 22.68 3.55
N ASP A 149 1.11 23.39 3.61
CA ASP A 149 0.49 23.79 4.88
C ASP A 149 -0.30 22.64 5.54
N TYR A 150 -0.55 21.57 4.79
CA TYR A 150 -1.17 20.35 5.28
C TYR A 150 -0.23 19.15 5.13
N PRO A 151 0.90 19.16 5.86
CA PRO A 151 1.85 18.05 5.81
C PRO A 151 1.28 16.82 6.49
N PHE A 152 1.77 15.68 6.11
CA PHE A 152 1.65 14.44 6.86
C PHE A 152 2.83 13.51 6.56
N GLY A 153 3.22 12.77 7.58
CA GLY A 153 4.15 11.68 7.42
C GLY A 153 3.42 10.39 7.03
N VAL A 154 4.12 9.50 6.41
CA VAL A 154 3.70 8.11 6.23
C VAL A 154 4.76 7.23 6.85
N ALA A 155 4.47 6.59 7.98
CA ALA A 155 5.37 5.61 8.53
C ALA A 155 5.59 4.50 7.51
N THR A 156 6.84 4.34 7.07
CA THR A 156 7.26 3.33 6.10
C THR A 156 8.11 2.29 6.80
N LEU A 157 7.60 1.07 6.89
CA LEU A 157 8.29 -0.06 7.50
C LEU A 157 8.89 -0.96 6.43
N VAL A 158 10.20 -1.13 6.45
CA VAL A 158 10.96 -1.87 5.44
C VAL A 158 11.82 -2.95 6.09
N GLY A 159 11.96 -4.11 5.49
CA GLY A 159 12.86 -5.16 5.94
C GLY A 159 14.33 -4.77 5.75
N ALA A 160 15.15 -4.99 6.75
CA ALA A 160 16.57 -4.63 6.73
C ALA A 160 17.36 -5.42 5.66
N ARG A 161 17.03 -6.69 5.44
CA ARG A 161 17.70 -7.61 4.51
C ARG A 161 16.95 -7.76 3.19
N SER A 162 15.63 -7.97 3.27
CA SER A 162 14.77 -8.18 2.11
C SER A 162 14.51 -6.90 1.31
N TRP A 163 14.47 -5.75 1.99
CA TRP A 163 13.97 -4.47 1.50
C TRP A 163 12.48 -4.52 1.12
N TYR A 164 11.75 -5.45 1.70
CA TYR A 164 10.31 -5.58 1.53
C TYR A 164 9.59 -4.47 2.30
N VAL A 165 8.63 -3.81 1.66
CA VAL A 165 7.77 -2.80 2.30
C VAL A 165 6.66 -3.53 3.03
N TYR A 166 6.75 -3.59 4.35
CA TYR A 166 5.78 -4.28 5.22
C TYR A 166 4.57 -3.43 5.56
N ASP A 167 4.79 -2.13 5.72
CA ASP A 167 3.74 -1.24 6.19
C ASP A 167 3.85 0.18 5.64
N LEU A 168 2.67 0.81 5.51
CA LEU A 168 2.48 2.22 5.17
C LEU A 168 1.34 2.75 6.04
N ASP A 169 1.66 3.57 7.03
CA ASP A 169 0.68 4.07 7.98
C ASP A 169 0.67 5.61 8.02
N PRO A 170 -0.49 6.29 7.84
CA PRO A 170 -0.56 7.74 7.81
C PRO A 170 -0.35 8.38 9.18
N ALA A 171 0.43 9.43 9.21
CA ALA A 171 0.73 10.26 10.37
C ALA A 171 0.43 11.74 10.10
N PRO A 172 -0.84 12.16 10.00
CA PRO A 172 -1.19 13.56 9.80
C PRO A 172 -0.71 14.43 10.96
N HIS A 173 -0.09 15.55 10.64
CA HIS A 173 0.39 16.52 11.63
C HIS A 173 0.23 17.95 11.14
N GLY A 174 0.29 18.94 12.05
CA GLY A 174 0.30 20.34 11.74
C GLY A 174 1.64 20.78 11.16
N ARG A 175 1.64 21.84 10.37
CA ARG A 175 2.88 22.41 9.85
C ARG A 175 3.75 22.94 10.98
N THR A 176 5.01 22.59 10.96
CA THR A 176 6.06 23.04 11.88
C THR A 176 7.20 23.65 11.09
N GLY A 177 8.17 24.27 11.81
CA GLY A 177 9.35 24.86 11.20
C GLY A 177 9.16 26.36 10.89
N ARG A 178 10.21 26.94 10.25
CA ARG A 178 10.26 28.36 9.92
C ARG A 178 9.21 28.71 8.85
N MET A 179 8.42 29.73 9.09
CA MET A 179 7.39 30.24 8.20
C MET A 179 7.50 31.75 8.05
N SER A 180 7.25 32.29 6.83
CA SER A 180 7.07 33.73 6.62
C SER A 180 5.76 34.23 7.24
N HIS A 181 5.61 35.56 7.39
CA HIS A 181 4.37 36.16 7.90
C HIS A 181 3.15 35.72 7.07
N GLY A 182 3.18 35.88 5.76
CA GLY A 182 2.07 35.50 4.89
C GLY A 182 1.77 33.97 4.88
N GLN A 183 2.73 33.13 5.25
CA GLN A 183 2.46 31.69 5.45
C GLN A 183 1.72 31.43 6.77
N LYS A 184 2.09 32.18 7.83
CA LYS A 184 1.41 32.11 9.14
C LYS A 184 -0.04 32.58 9.04
N ASP A 185 -0.28 33.69 8.32
CA ASP A 185 -1.61 34.26 8.14
C ASP A 185 -2.52 33.31 7.37
N ARG A 186 -2.06 32.78 6.21
CA ARG A 186 -2.80 31.75 5.48
C ARG A 186 -3.08 30.50 6.33
N LEU A 187 -2.17 30.13 7.23
CA LEU A 187 -2.37 28.97 8.08
C LEU A 187 -3.43 29.21 9.16
N ARG A 188 -3.56 30.47 9.67
CA ARG A 188 -4.60 30.85 10.64
C ARG A 188 -6.02 30.75 10.07
N GLU A 189 -6.17 31.06 8.78
CA GLU A 189 -7.46 31.06 8.07
C GLU A 189 -7.90 29.62 7.67
N ARG A 190 -7.03 28.62 7.81
CA ARG A 190 -7.28 27.25 7.35
C ARG A 190 -7.66 26.31 8.49
N PRO A 191 -8.45 25.25 8.23
CA PRO A 191 -8.71 24.20 9.20
C PRO A 191 -7.40 23.65 9.76
N GLN A 192 -7.21 23.74 11.07
CA GLN A 192 -5.98 23.32 11.73
C GLN A 192 -5.94 21.80 11.92
N ARG A 193 -4.76 21.20 11.71
CA ARG A 193 -4.46 19.85 12.14
C ARG A 193 -3.78 19.89 13.50
N PRO A 194 -3.99 18.85 14.34
CA PRO A 194 -3.21 18.73 15.56
C PRO A 194 -1.71 18.75 15.24
N ARG A 195 -0.97 19.63 15.88
CA ARG A 195 0.50 19.73 15.66
C ARG A 195 1.27 18.52 16.19
N ARG A 196 0.67 17.76 17.10
CA ARG A 196 1.27 16.58 17.74
C ARG A 196 0.33 15.40 17.66
N GLY A 197 0.88 14.18 17.77
CA GLY A 197 0.11 12.94 17.86
C GLY A 197 0.10 12.08 16.61
N GLY A 198 0.24 12.63 15.41
CA GLY A 198 0.21 11.84 14.17
C GLY A 198 1.32 10.80 14.11
N TYR A 199 2.57 11.19 14.41
CA TYR A 199 3.72 10.29 14.48
C TYR A 199 3.58 9.23 15.57
N LEU A 200 3.19 9.63 16.80
CA LEU A 200 3.01 8.69 17.90
C LEU A 200 1.92 7.65 17.57
N GLY A 201 0.77 8.11 17.07
CA GLY A 201 -0.33 7.22 16.71
C GLY A 201 0.03 6.24 15.59
N SER A 202 0.74 6.69 14.55
CA SER A 202 1.20 5.79 13.48
C SER A 202 2.27 4.81 13.97
N SER A 203 3.22 5.26 14.79
CA SER A 203 4.27 4.39 15.36
C SER A 203 3.69 3.28 16.24
N ARG A 204 2.68 3.59 17.08
CA ARG A 204 1.94 2.59 17.86
C ARG A 204 1.36 1.50 16.97
N ARG A 205 0.60 1.89 15.95
CA ARG A 205 -0.02 0.94 15.02
C ARG A 205 1.01 0.12 14.23
N VAL A 206 2.12 0.74 13.84
CA VAL A 206 3.21 0.03 13.16
C VAL A 206 3.86 -0.98 14.10
N PHE A 207 4.15 -0.64 15.36
CA PHE A 207 4.77 -1.54 16.31
C PHE A 207 3.86 -2.73 16.68
N GLU A 208 2.56 -2.51 16.86
CA GLU A 208 1.58 -3.60 17.00
C GLU A 208 1.66 -4.58 15.81
N ARG A 209 1.77 -4.04 14.58
CA ARG A 209 1.89 -4.86 13.38
C ARG A 209 3.24 -5.54 13.24
N VAL A 210 4.31 -4.93 13.71
CA VAL A 210 5.66 -5.54 13.80
C VAL A 210 5.63 -6.75 14.72
N LEU A 211 5.07 -6.59 15.92
CA LEU A 211 4.94 -7.69 16.89
C LEU A 211 4.14 -8.87 16.32
N ALA A 212 3.07 -8.58 15.57
CA ALA A 212 2.30 -9.64 14.92
C ALA A 212 3.04 -10.35 13.77
N LEU A 213 4.07 -9.74 13.18
CA LEU A 213 4.89 -10.34 12.13
C LEU A 213 6.04 -11.18 12.69
N ALA A 214 6.57 -10.81 13.86
CA ALA A 214 7.70 -11.48 14.50
C ALA A 214 7.30 -12.85 15.06
N PRO A 215 8.25 -13.81 15.13
CA PRO A 215 8.03 -15.08 15.84
C PRO A 215 7.73 -14.85 17.32
N ALA A 216 6.85 -15.66 17.90
CA ALA A 216 6.39 -15.50 19.28
C ALA A 216 7.53 -15.51 20.32
N SER A 217 8.58 -16.29 20.10
CA SER A 217 9.72 -16.45 21.03
C SER A 217 10.91 -15.54 20.71
N GLY A 218 10.76 -14.52 19.84
CA GLY A 218 11.88 -13.71 19.36
C GLY A 218 11.81 -12.23 19.70
N ASN A 219 12.87 -11.51 19.34
CA ASN A 219 12.92 -10.06 19.40
C ASN A 219 12.50 -9.45 18.07
N ALA A 220 11.53 -8.55 18.12
CA ALA A 220 11.12 -7.72 16.99
C ALA A 220 11.99 -6.45 16.96
N VAL A 221 13.13 -6.52 16.27
CA VAL A 221 14.08 -5.40 16.20
C VAL A 221 13.61 -4.37 15.16
N VAL A 222 13.42 -3.13 15.59
CA VAL A 222 13.10 -1.98 14.73
C VAL A 222 14.22 -0.95 14.80
N ARG A 223 14.74 -0.52 13.66
CA ARG A 223 15.75 0.53 13.52
C ARG A 223 15.10 1.83 13.07
N GLY A 224 15.38 2.92 13.76
CA GLY A 224 14.85 4.24 13.43
C GLY A 224 15.87 5.36 13.65
N ASP A 225 15.51 6.58 13.23
CA ASP A 225 16.36 7.78 13.33
C ASP A 225 16.40 8.40 14.73
N GLY A 226 15.75 7.78 15.74
CA GLY A 226 15.69 8.30 17.10
C GLY A 226 14.62 9.36 17.33
N HIS A 227 13.61 9.47 16.46
CA HIS A 227 12.49 10.37 16.69
C HIS A 227 11.72 10.03 17.98
N ALA A 228 11.49 11.01 18.86
CA ALA A 228 10.90 10.81 20.20
C ALA A 228 9.53 10.10 20.23
N ALA A 229 8.79 10.12 19.11
CA ALA A 229 7.54 9.36 18.98
C ALA A 229 7.76 7.85 18.96
N TYR A 230 8.90 7.38 18.44
CA TYR A 230 9.24 5.95 18.45
C TYR A 230 9.50 5.46 19.85
N ASP A 231 10.27 6.24 20.64
CA ASP A 231 10.56 5.89 22.03
C ASP A 231 9.30 5.78 22.88
N ARG A 232 8.40 6.76 22.74
CA ARG A 232 7.12 6.74 23.45
C ARG A 232 6.24 5.56 23.03
N ALA A 233 6.15 5.29 21.74
CA ALA A 233 5.36 4.16 21.23
C ALA A 233 5.97 2.81 21.67
N ALA A 234 7.30 2.67 21.69
CA ALA A 234 7.97 1.47 22.17
C ALA A 234 7.75 1.25 23.67
N ALA A 235 7.89 2.31 24.49
CA ALA A 235 7.62 2.24 25.92
C ALA A 235 6.18 1.83 26.24
N GLU A 236 5.21 2.24 25.42
CA GLU A 236 3.82 1.81 25.56
C GLU A 236 3.65 0.34 25.20
N GLN A 237 4.29 -0.15 24.14
CA GLN A 237 4.25 -1.57 23.75
C GLN A 237 4.88 -2.45 24.84
N HIS A 238 5.99 -2.04 25.45
CA HIS A 238 6.58 -2.77 26.57
C HIS A 238 5.63 -2.92 27.76
N ARG A 239 4.85 -1.87 28.07
CA ARG A 239 3.83 -1.94 29.14
C ARG A 239 2.66 -2.87 28.83
N LEU A 240 2.37 -3.08 27.55
CA LEU A 240 1.30 -3.96 27.07
C LEU A 240 1.78 -5.39 26.78
N SER A 241 3.10 -5.61 26.80
CA SER A 241 3.71 -6.92 26.56
C SER A 241 3.31 -7.92 27.62
N ARG A 242 3.08 -9.17 27.20
CA ARG A 242 2.74 -10.31 28.06
C ARG A 242 3.75 -11.43 27.81
N ASP A 243 3.88 -12.33 28.78
CA ASP A 243 4.71 -13.52 28.62
C ASP A 243 4.29 -14.32 27.39
N GLY A 244 5.28 -14.78 26.63
CA GLY A 244 5.05 -15.51 25.38
C GLY A 244 4.80 -14.66 24.15
N MET A 245 4.84 -13.32 24.26
CA MET A 245 4.80 -12.41 23.09
C MET A 245 6.21 -11.99 22.68
N PRO A 246 6.45 -11.69 21.37
CA PRO A 246 7.72 -11.16 20.93
C PRO A 246 8.00 -9.82 21.60
N GLN A 247 9.27 -9.58 21.97
CA GLN A 247 9.67 -8.32 22.56
C GLN A 247 10.09 -7.31 21.49
N LEU A 248 9.59 -6.08 21.59
CA LEU A 248 10.00 -5.00 20.72
C LEU A 248 11.35 -4.44 21.18
N VAL A 249 12.33 -4.43 20.28
CA VAL A 249 13.65 -3.82 20.51
C VAL A 249 13.82 -2.65 19.55
N LEU A 250 14.01 -1.44 20.07
CA LEU A 250 14.23 -0.23 19.26
C LEU A 250 15.72 0.15 19.25
N GLU A 251 16.34 0.02 18.07
CA GLU A 251 17.70 0.50 17.79
C GLU A 251 17.63 1.92 17.20
N ARG A 252 18.38 2.87 17.80
CA ARG A 252 18.37 4.28 17.41
C ARG A 252 19.62 4.64 16.64
N TYR A 253 19.43 5.26 15.47
CA TYR A 253 20.48 5.77 14.60
C TYR A 253 20.18 7.24 14.24
N PRO A 254 20.39 8.18 15.20
CA PRO A 254 20.03 9.58 15.00
C PRO A 254 20.85 10.20 13.85
N ASN A 255 20.28 11.23 13.23
CA ASN A 255 21.01 12.00 12.25
C ASN A 255 22.09 12.81 12.95
N PRO A 256 23.37 12.61 12.67
CA PRO A 256 24.43 13.39 13.29
C PRO A 256 24.39 14.85 12.83
N ALA A 257 24.98 15.73 13.60
CA ALA A 257 25.14 17.12 13.20
C ALA A 257 25.84 17.22 11.84
N ARG A 258 25.37 18.14 11.01
CA ARG A 258 25.98 18.38 9.70
C ARG A 258 27.34 19.04 9.90
N GLY A 259 28.39 18.42 9.40
CA GLY A 259 29.71 19.06 9.28
C GLY A 259 29.69 20.20 8.27
N SER A 260 30.80 20.93 8.18
CA SER A 260 31.00 21.97 7.16
C SER A 260 30.88 21.39 5.75
N LYS A 261 30.51 22.22 4.78
CA LYS A 261 30.40 21.80 3.38
C LYS A 261 31.74 21.24 2.88
N GLY A 262 31.72 20.00 2.37
CA GLY A 262 32.94 19.31 1.91
C GLY A 262 33.64 18.43 2.93
N SER A 263 33.24 18.47 4.21
CA SER A 263 33.83 17.58 5.24
C SER A 263 33.51 16.11 4.95
N PRO A 264 34.45 15.18 5.21
CA PRO A 264 34.15 13.74 5.18
C PRO A 264 33.03 13.37 6.15
N ARG A 265 32.23 12.40 5.78
CA ARG A 265 31.19 11.89 6.68
C ARG A 265 31.79 11.21 7.89
N SER A 266 31.27 11.54 9.09
CA SER A 266 31.70 10.89 10.34
C SER A 266 31.42 9.37 10.34
N ALA A 267 32.06 8.63 11.21
CA ALA A 267 31.82 7.19 11.40
C ALA A 267 30.33 6.91 11.76
N GLU A 268 29.77 7.73 12.65
CA GLU A 268 28.37 7.66 13.06
C GLU A 268 27.41 7.90 11.89
N ALA A 269 27.70 8.90 11.04
CA ALA A 269 26.93 9.18 9.84
C ALA A 269 26.98 8.01 8.86
N ARG A 270 28.12 7.37 8.67
CA ARG A 270 28.25 6.17 7.82
C ARG A 270 27.48 4.99 8.41
N LEU A 271 27.56 4.78 9.73
CA LEU A 271 26.81 3.72 10.40
C LEU A 271 25.29 3.92 10.25
N ARG A 272 24.80 5.15 10.52
CA ARG A 272 23.39 5.52 10.30
C ARG A 272 22.96 5.24 8.88
N ASP A 273 23.73 5.70 7.90
CA ASP A 273 23.42 5.51 6.49
C ASP A 273 23.35 4.02 6.11
N ALA A 274 24.21 3.19 6.66
CA ALA A 274 24.20 1.74 6.43
C ALA A 274 22.96 1.08 7.06
N ARG A 275 22.63 1.46 8.31
CA ARG A 275 21.52 0.85 9.07
C ARG A 275 20.14 1.27 8.56
N LEU A 276 19.98 2.53 8.13
CA LEU A 276 18.72 3.06 7.60
C LEU A 276 18.63 3.04 6.07
N PHE A 277 19.65 2.52 5.38
CA PHE A 277 19.71 2.46 3.90
C PHE A 277 18.42 1.92 3.25
N PRO A 278 17.77 0.84 3.72
CA PRO A 278 16.57 0.30 3.07
C PRO A 278 15.41 1.29 2.99
N VAL A 279 15.16 2.03 4.06
CA VAL A 279 14.08 3.02 4.10
C VAL A 279 14.46 4.30 3.36
N ASP A 280 15.70 4.77 3.48
CA ASP A 280 16.22 5.90 2.71
C ASP A 280 16.15 5.64 1.19
N LEU A 281 16.48 4.41 0.76
CA LEU A 281 16.34 3.99 -0.63
C LEU A 281 14.88 3.97 -1.06
N LEU A 282 13.98 3.45 -0.23
CA LEU A 282 12.55 3.48 -0.53
C LEU A 282 12.07 4.92 -0.73
N HIS A 283 12.41 5.83 0.18
CA HIS A 283 12.03 7.25 0.07
C HIS A 283 12.56 7.91 -1.22
N LYS A 284 13.80 7.62 -1.61
CA LYS A 284 14.37 8.07 -2.89
C LYS A 284 13.58 7.50 -4.08
N ILE A 285 13.26 6.21 -4.06
CA ILE A 285 12.46 5.55 -5.11
C ILE A 285 11.06 6.18 -5.20
N LEU A 286 10.38 6.43 -4.08
CA LEU A 286 9.06 7.07 -4.07
C LEU A 286 9.12 8.49 -4.65
N ARG A 287 10.14 9.29 -4.28
CA ARG A 287 10.36 10.63 -4.85
C ARG A 287 10.65 10.60 -6.35
N HIS A 288 11.42 9.64 -6.80
CA HIS A 288 11.79 9.49 -8.21
C HIS A 288 10.61 8.96 -9.06
N SER A 289 9.95 7.91 -8.60
CA SER A 289 9.02 7.12 -9.41
C SER A 289 7.57 7.61 -9.35
N LEU A 290 7.20 8.48 -8.40
CA LEU A 290 5.84 8.97 -8.25
C LEU A 290 5.77 10.49 -8.50
N ALA A 291 5.11 10.89 -9.59
CA ALA A 291 5.00 12.31 -9.97
C ALA A 291 4.47 13.21 -8.84
N HIS A 292 3.54 12.71 -8.02
CA HIS A 292 2.91 13.45 -6.93
C HIS A 292 3.73 13.47 -5.63
N GLN A 293 4.87 12.76 -5.59
CA GLN A 293 5.76 12.71 -4.41
C GLN A 293 7.08 13.46 -4.64
N ARG A 294 7.29 14.06 -5.79
CA ARG A 294 8.43 14.94 -6.03
C ARG A 294 8.34 16.14 -5.10
N ARG A 295 9.49 16.66 -4.64
CA ARG A 295 9.51 17.82 -3.70
C ARG A 295 8.82 19.04 -4.28
N GLU A 296 9.07 19.31 -5.57
CA GLU A 296 8.42 20.36 -6.33
C GLU A 296 7.58 19.71 -7.43
N THR A 297 6.28 19.75 -7.27
CA THR A 297 5.36 19.11 -8.21
C THR A 297 4.06 19.91 -8.35
N ILE A 298 3.63 20.06 -9.60
CA ILE A 298 2.28 20.53 -9.93
C ILE A 298 1.25 19.39 -9.90
N ALA A 299 1.72 18.14 -9.77
CA ALA A 299 0.89 16.93 -9.76
C ALA A 299 0.53 16.47 -8.34
N PHE A 300 0.51 17.39 -7.37
CA PHE A 300 0.28 17.10 -5.95
C PHE A 300 -1.00 16.29 -5.69
N GLY A 301 -1.00 15.53 -4.61
CA GLY A 301 -2.17 14.79 -4.15
C GLY A 301 -3.16 15.69 -3.41
N ARG A 302 -4.45 15.62 -3.76
CA ARG A 302 -5.49 16.45 -3.12
C ARG A 302 -6.11 15.80 -1.90
N ARG A 303 -6.00 14.47 -1.74
CA ARG A 303 -6.62 13.72 -0.65
C ARG A 303 -5.66 12.67 -0.13
N LEU A 304 -5.55 12.58 1.19
CA LEU A 304 -4.70 11.62 1.87
C LEU A 304 -4.98 10.18 1.41
N ASN A 305 -6.24 9.77 1.33
CA ASN A 305 -6.60 8.43 0.84
C ASN A 305 -6.05 8.15 -0.57
N ALA A 306 -6.14 9.12 -1.50
CA ALA A 306 -5.64 8.95 -2.86
C ALA A 306 -4.10 8.92 -2.91
N ILE A 307 -3.42 9.63 -2.03
CA ILE A 307 -1.97 9.60 -1.90
C ILE A 307 -1.54 8.21 -1.40
N LEU A 308 -2.16 7.70 -0.34
CA LEU A 308 -1.86 6.37 0.20
C LEU A 308 -2.19 5.26 -0.80
N GLU A 309 -3.30 5.32 -1.52
CA GLU A 309 -3.61 4.37 -2.59
C GLU A 309 -2.45 4.23 -3.60
N ARG A 310 -1.81 5.35 -3.96
CA ARG A 310 -0.64 5.33 -4.88
C ARG A 310 0.63 4.82 -4.21
N LEU A 311 0.83 5.10 -2.93
CA LEU A 311 1.95 4.56 -2.15
C LEU A 311 1.83 3.04 -1.99
N PHE A 312 0.64 2.51 -1.70
CA PHE A 312 0.37 1.07 -1.69
C PHE A 312 0.60 0.42 -3.06
N HIS A 313 0.19 1.08 -4.14
CA HIS A 313 0.48 0.62 -5.50
C HIS A 313 1.99 0.56 -5.77
N ALA A 314 2.74 1.57 -5.36
CA ALA A 314 4.20 1.60 -5.46
C ALA A 314 4.86 0.53 -4.58
N ALA A 315 4.31 0.25 -3.38
CA ALA A 315 4.81 -0.82 -2.51
C ALA A 315 4.62 -2.21 -3.15
N VAL A 316 3.47 -2.48 -3.79
CA VAL A 316 3.29 -3.71 -4.57
C VAL A 316 4.30 -3.80 -5.70
N TRP A 317 4.49 -2.73 -6.46
CA TRP A 317 5.52 -2.69 -7.51
C TRP A 317 6.91 -2.95 -6.96
N ARG A 318 7.29 -2.29 -5.86
CA ARG A 318 8.59 -2.47 -5.19
C ARG A 318 8.78 -3.91 -4.72
N ASN A 319 7.77 -4.49 -4.10
CA ASN A 319 7.84 -5.80 -3.47
C ASN A 319 7.85 -6.96 -4.48
N PHE A 320 7.04 -6.88 -5.55
CA PHE A 320 6.79 -8.03 -6.43
C PHE A 320 7.30 -7.84 -7.85
N VAL A 321 7.38 -6.60 -8.37
CA VAL A 321 7.67 -6.32 -9.78
C VAL A 321 9.08 -5.79 -9.99
N LYS A 322 9.51 -4.84 -9.15
CA LYS A 322 10.84 -4.24 -9.25
C LYS A 322 11.90 -5.14 -8.63
N ARG A 323 13.02 -5.33 -9.33
CA ARG A 323 14.18 -6.00 -8.74
C ARG A 323 14.67 -5.24 -7.50
N ARG A 324 15.22 -5.96 -6.55
CA ARG A 324 15.84 -5.36 -5.35
C ARG A 324 16.97 -4.41 -5.75
N SER A 325 17.80 -4.82 -6.69
CA SER A 325 18.84 -4.02 -7.31
C SER A 325 18.77 -4.15 -8.83
N GLU A 326 18.80 -3.05 -9.54
CA GLU A 326 18.88 -3.06 -11.02
C GLU A 326 20.30 -3.37 -11.51
N ARG A 327 21.32 -3.07 -10.69
CA ARG A 327 22.73 -3.38 -11.00
C ARG A 327 22.99 -4.89 -11.08
N PHE A 328 22.26 -5.68 -10.27
CA PHE A 328 22.44 -7.13 -10.21
C PHE A 328 21.20 -7.84 -10.73
N SER A 329 21.30 -8.39 -11.95
CA SER A 329 20.16 -9.05 -12.63
C SER A 329 19.55 -10.22 -11.84
N ARG A 330 20.36 -10.91 -11.02
CA ARG A 330 19.95 -12.05 -10.19
C ARG A 330 19.45 -11.64 -8.79
N SER A 331 19.33 -10.34 -8.49
CA SER A 331 18.94 -9.88 -7.14
C SER A 331 17.54 -10.30 -6.69
N GLY A 332 16.69 -10.74 -7.63
CA GLY A 332 15.28 -11.06 -7.35
C GLY A 332 14.47 -9.83 -6.92
N THR A 333 13.28 -10.07 -6.38
CA THR A 333 12.44 -9.03 -5.77
C THR A 333 12.44 -9.17 -4.25
N PRO A 334 12.06 -8.12 -3.49
CA PRO A 334 11.87 -8.24 -2.04
C PRO A 334 10.94 -9.39 -1.63
N ALA A 335 9.84 -9.62 -2.34
CA ALA A 335 8.90 -10.71 -2.07
C ALA A 335 9.52 -12.10 -2.29
N MET A 336 10.42 -12.24 -3.27
CA MET A 336 11.17 -13.49 -3.49
C MET A 336 12.10 -13.80 -2.33
N ARG A 337 12.71 -12.78 -1.71
CA ARG A 337 13.57 -12.93 -0.53
C ARG A 337 12.84 -13.46 0.71
N LEU A 338 11.55 -13.21 0.78
CA LEU A 338 10.68 -13.67 1.87
C LEU A 338 9.91 -14.96 1.52
N GLY A 339 10.19 -15.58 0.38
CA GLY A 339 9.45 -16.78 -0.06
C GLY A 339 8.00 -16.51 -0.49
N LEU A 340 7.55 -15.26 -0.55
CA LEU A 340 6.19 -14.89 -0.97
C LEU A 340 5.97 -15.08 -2.47
N ALA A 341 7.03 -15.09 -3.25
CA ALA A 341 7.01 -15.31 -4.68
C ALA A 341 8.21 -16.17 -5.09
N ARG A 342 8.00 -17.11 -6.00
CA ARG A 342 9.08 -17.96 -6.57
C ARG A 342 9.88 -17.24 -7.65
N ASP A 343 9.20 -16.32 -8.37
CA ASP A 343 9.71 -15.57 -9.51
C ASP A 343 9.25 -14.12 -9.45
N ARG A 344 9.86 -13.26 -10.24
CA ARG A 344 9.47 -11.86 -10.38
C ARG A 344 8.12 -11.78 -11.08
N TRP A 345 7.20 -10.99 -10.50
CA TRP A 345 5.92 -10.74 -11.14
C TRP A 345 6.00 -9.62 -12.16
N ASP A 346 5.10 -9.65 -13.12
CA ASP A 346 4.73 -8.54 -13.97
C ASP A 346 3.36 -7.95 -13.55
N TRP A 347 2.95 -6.89 -14.21
CA TRP A 347 1.65 -6.28 -13.93
C TRP A 347 0.47 -7.17 -14.32
N GLN A 348 0.62 -8.05 -15.31
CA GLN A 348 -0.43 -9.01 -15.68
C GLN A 348 -0.70 -9.96 -14.51
N ARG A 349 0.36 -10.46 -13.88
CA ARG A 349 0.25 -11.34 -12.72
C ARG A 349 -0.31 -10.61 -11.49
N VAL A 350 0.13 -9.38 -11.21
CA VAL A 350 -0.44 -8.55 -10.12
C VAL A 350 -1.94 -8.37 -10.30
N LEU A 351 -2.42 -8.21 -11.53
CA LEU A 351 -3.82 -7.94 -11.88
C LEU A 351 -4.60 -9.19 -12.32
N ALA A 352 -4.03 -10.37 -12.21
CA ALA A 352 -4.62 -11.62 -12.71
C ALA A 352 -6.00 -11.93 -12.11
N ARG A 353 -6.20 -11.58 -10.84
CA ARG A 353 -7.48 -11.81 -10.16
C ARG A 353 -7.85 -10.68 -9.21
N ARG A 354 -9.13 -10.46 -9.06
CA ARG A 354 -9.69 -9.57 -8.04
C ARG A 354 -9.54 -10.19 -6.64
N ILE A 355 -9.12 -9.39 -5.69
CA ILE A 355 -9.11 -9.73 -4.26
C ILE A 355 -10.38 -9.16 -3.63
N PHE A 356 -10.98 -9.92 -2.75
CA PHE A 356 -12.26 -9.55 -2.09
C PHE A 356 -12.01 -9.12 -0.65
N PRO A 357 -12.43 -7.90 -0.26
CA PRO A 357 -12.15 -7.38 1.09
C PRO A 357 -12.79 -8.20 2.20
N GLY A 358 -13.95 -8.84 1.93
CA GLY A 358 -14.60 -9.73 2.90
C GLY A 358 -13.87 -11.04 3.15
N ARG A 359 -12.86 -11.36 2.33
CA ARG A 359 -12.06 -12.59 2.40
C ARG A 359 -10.58 -12.32 2.71
N THR A 360 -10.25 -11.09 3.05
CA THR A 360 -8.87 -10.64 3.24
C THR A 360 -8.77 -10.04 4.64
N PRO A 361 -8.06 -10.70 5.57
CA PRO A 361 -7.71 -10.09 6.85
C PRO A 361 -6.93 -8.80 6.60
N THR A 362 -7.53 -7.67 6.95
CA THR A 362 -6.97 -6.36 6.63
C THR A 362 -6.78 -5.58 7.94
N PRO A 363 -5.58 -5.04 8.22
CA PRO A 363 -5.37 -4.21 9.39
C PRO A 363 -6.39 -3.06 9.47
N PRO A 364 -6.86 -2.65 10.66
CA PRO A 364 -7.94 -1.66 10.79
C PRO A 364 -7.70 -0.37 10.01
N THR A 365 -6.49 0.21 10.10
CA THR A 365 -6.11 1.42 9.34
C THR A 365 -6.19 1.19 7.82
N TRP A 366 -5.70 0.05 7.34
CA TRP A 366 -5.75 -0.28 5.91
C TRP A 366 -7.19 -0.50 5.44
N ALA A 367 -8.07 -1.07 6.29
CA ALA A 367 -9.49 -1.21 6.00
C ALA A 367 -10.19 0.15 5.87
N LEU A 368 -9.85 1.13 6.72
CA LEU A 368 -10.33 2.50 6.61
C LEU A 368 -9.85 3.17 5.31
N LEU A 369 -8.58 3.00 4.95
CA LEU A 369 -8.01 3.50 3.69
C LEU A 369 -8.67 2.85 2.48
N TYR A 370 -8.82 1.52 2.48
CA TYR A 370 -9.50 0.78 1.42
C TYR A 370 -10.93 1.27 1.19
N ARG A 371 -11.66 1.51 2.27
CA ARG A 371 -13.05 2.03 2.24
C ARG A 371 -13.12 3.54 2.02
N ARG A 372 -11.97 4.23 2.01
CA ARG A 372 -11.87 5.69 1.93
C ARG A 372 -12.59 6.42 3.07
N LEU A 373 -12.57 5.82 4.24
CA LEU A 373 -13.17 6.38 5.46
C LEU A 373 -12.17 7.17 6.31
N TRP A 374 -10.90 7.20 5.93
CA TRP A 374 -9.92 8.05 6.60
C TRP A 374 -10.25 9.50 6.29
N THR A 375 -10.57 10.27 7.31
CA THR A 375 -10.97 11.67 7.19
C THR A 375 -9.81 12.61 7.51
N THR A 376 -9.83 13.78 6.89
CA THR A 376 -8.94 14.90 7.22
C THR A 376 -9.80 16.17 7.40
N PRO A 377 -9.30 17.21 8.11
CA PRO A 377 -10.06 18.46 8.28
C PRO A 377 -10.55 19.10 6.99
N LEU A 378 -9.76 18.97 5.90
CA LEU A 378 -10.12 19.49 4.58
C LEU A 378 -11.22 18.71 3.88
N TYR A 379 -11.29 17.42 4.16
CA TYR A 379 -12.24 16.51 3.54
C TYR A 379 -12.80 15.58 4.61
N PRO A 380 -13.73 16.09 5.43
CA PRO A 380 -14.33 15.29 6.51
C PRO A 380 -15.10 14.08 5.99
N THR A 381 -15.51 14.09 4.72
CA THR A 381 -16.19 12.98 4.06
C THR A 381 -15.50 12.61 2.75
N ASN A 382 -15.47 11.32 2.42
CA ASN A 382 -14.96 10.77 1.16
C ASN A 382 -16.08 10.17 0.30
N SER A 383 -17.27 10.73 0.38
CA SER A 383 -18.51 10.21 -0.24
C SER A 383 -18.50 10.14 -1.78
N THR A 384 -17.50 10.71 -2.45
CA THR A 384 -17.47 10.87 -3.91
C THR A 384 -17.17 9.61 -4.71
N HIS A 385 -16.91 8.46 -4.08
CA HIS A 385 -16.67 7.22 -4.78
C HIS A 385 -17.62 6.12 -4.31
N ALA A 386 -18.55 5.76 -5.18
CA ALA A 386 -19.37 4.56 -4.99
C ALA A 386 -18.47 3.31 -4.99
N LEU A 387 -18.06 2.85 -3.80
CA LEU A 387 -17.28 1.63 -3.64
C LEU A 387 -18.07 0.37 -3.97
N SER A 388 -19.41 0.44 -4.01
CA SER A 388 -20.30 -0.68 -4.28
C SER A 388 -19.99 -1.41 -5.59
N ARG A 389 -19.47 -0.71 -6.59
CA ARG A 389 -19.07 -1.28 -7.88
C ARG A 389 -17.57 -1.38 -8.07
N ALA A 390 -16.80 -0.93 -7.13
CA ALA A 390 -15.35 -0.91 -7.25
C ALA A 390 -14.73 -2.18 -6.69
N PHE A 391 -15.32 -2.76 -5.69
CA PHE A 391 -14.98 -4.08 -5.12
C PHE A 391 -16.03 -4.49 -4.11
#